data_8604b79a71f83e703d14f47106316755
#
_entry.id   8604b79a71f83e703d14f47106316755
#
_cell.length_a   1.000
_cell.length_b   1.000
_cell.length_c   1.000
_cell.angle_alpha   90.00
_cell.angle_beta   90.00
_cell.angle_gamma   90.00
#
_symmetry.space_group_name_H-M   'P 1'
#
loop_
_entity.id
_entity.type
_entity.pdbx_description
1 polymer ?
#
loop_
_entity_poly.entity_id
_entity_poly.type
_entity_poly.pdbx_seq_one_letter_code
_entity_poly.pdbx_strand_id
1 'polypeptide(L)'
;MHLPAALTGALTLIARAPALWPGFAPQRTPLLTFDGTRTWLNHADPGEDGWTHVDGAWVWPGRHPSLSAHTAVTLPGGLGAAGVLLPDLSLPGDPDQAARTLAATLIHEAFHVYQGATPSPAWPAPELAALTYPAGAEVRHARAEETHWLRVALRAGAGDWTTPARHALHWRARRHAQLDAAHRTFETRMETTEGLALYVETRFLADHPDLDPDAAPLQTPRGWSYRSGAALAHLLDRTGTPWTGEVLAGHPLADLLTGQVGSPLPAAPHPDLEGAAQAAADAHDADLGARLAAFHAQPGPALHLSSPGGLRLGGFDPMNLHAVGPGTFLHARHVQVRGPDAELLTVGHSVLTRGPDLFSVQEVTLRGLPAPTAHGGRWQIRTPTLTVDLPGDAVQVTPDGWSVRLG
;
A
#
# COMPACT_ATOMS: atom_id res chain seq x y z
N MET A 1 23.09 -25.94 -13.79
CA MET A 1 22.22 -25.00 -13.02
C MET A 1 21.13 -24.58 -13.98
N HIS A 2 19.84 -24.73 -13.63
CA HIS A 2 18.74 -24.46 -14.55
C HIS A 2 17.77 -23.46 -13.90
N LEU A 3 17.11 -22.64 -14.72
CA LEU A 3 16.00 -21.79 -14.31
C LEU A 3 14.89 -22.63 -13.68
N PRO A 4 14.21 -22.14 -12.62
CA PRO A 4 13.00 -22.77 -12.09
C PRO A 4 11.95 -22.97 -13.19
N ALA A 5 11.26 -24.12 -13.20
CA ALA A 5 10.30 -24.46 -14.26
C ALA A 5 9.19 -23.41 -14.41
N ALA A 6 8.63 -22.94 -13.28
CA ALA A 6 7.62 -21.89 -13.29
C ALA A 6 8.14 -20.58 -13.92
N LEU A 7 9.42 -20.20 -13.65
CA LEU A 7 10.02 -19.00 -14.24
C LEU A 7 10.25 -19.18 -15.74
N THR A 8 10.72 -20.35 -16.19
CA THR A 8 10.87 -20.67 -17.62
C THR A 8 9.54 -20.58 -18.37
N GLY A 9 8.48 -21.15 -17.79
CA GLY A 9 7.12 -21.04 -18.33
C GLY A 9 6.64 -19.59 -18.37
N ALA A 10 6.82 -18.82 -17.29
CA ALA A 10 6.44 -17.42 -17.20
C ALA A 10 7.13 -16.56 -18.25
N LEU A 11 8.45 -16.71 -18.44
CA LEU A 11 9.20 -15.98 -19.46
C LEU A 11 8.70 -16.31 -20.87
N THR A 12 8.33 -17.56 -21.14
CA THR A 12 7.75 -17.98 -22.42
C THR A 12 6.40 -17.30 -22.68
N LEU A 13 5.56 -17.18 -21.65
CA LEU A 13 4.27 -16.49 -21.73
C LEU A 13 4.45 -14.98 -21.93
N ILE A 14 5.35 -14.35 -21.19
CA ILE A 14 5.66 -12.92 -21.32
C ILE A 14 6.18 -12.59 -22.72
N ALA A 15 7.05 -13.43 -23.29
CA ALA A 15 7.57 -13.23 -24.65
C ALA A 15 6.48 -13.22 -25.73
N ARG A 16 5.32 -13.83 -25.47
CA ARG A 16 4.16 -13.90 -26.35
C ARG A 16 3.01 -12.99 -25.94
N ALA A 17 3.21 -12.15 -24.92
CA ALA A 17 2.16 -11.27 -24.42
C ALA A 17 1.67 -10.30 -25.52
N PRO A 18 0.36 -10.10 -25.65
CA PRO A 18 -0.19 -9.11 -26.58
C PRO A 18 0.20 -7.69 -26.14
N ALA A 19 -0.13 -6.70 -26.98
CA ALA A 19 -0.02 -5.29 -26.56
C ALA A 19 -1.04 -5.02 -25.43
N LEU A 20 -0.53 -4.83 -24.20
CA LEU A 20 -1.35 -4.63 -23.00
C LEU A 20 -1.61 -3.16 -22.72
N TRP A 21 -0.65 -2.30 -23.07
CA TRP A 21 -0.72 -0.86 -22.87
C TRP A 21 0.16 -0.15 -23.92
N PRO A 22 -0.19 1.06 -24.41
CA PRO A 22 0.62 1.81 -25.35
C PRO A 22 2.02 2.10 -24.81
N GLY A 23 3.04 1.69 -25.55
CA GLY A 23 4.45 1.90 -25.17
C GLY A 23 4.99 0.95 -24.10
N PHE A 24 4.17 0.11 -23.49
CA PHE A 24 4.60 -0.91 -22.55
C PHE A 24 4.96 -2.22 -23.25
N ALA A 25 6.16 -2.71 -22.99
CA ALA A 25 6.71 -3.94 -23.60
C ALA A 25 7.29 -4.85 -22.49
N PRO A 26 6.49 -5.70 -21.83
CA PRO A 26 6.95 -6.53 -20.72
C PRO A 26 8.08 -7.48 -21.13
N GLN A 27 8.12 -7.92 -22.39
CA GLN A 27 9.17 -8.77 -22.95
C GLN A 27 10.55 -8.07 -23.05
N ARG A 28 10.63 -6.78 -22.83
CA ARG A 28 11.87 -5.99 -22.80
C ARG A 28 12.22 -5.44 -21.44
N THR A 29 11.31 -5.58 -20.48
CA THR A 29 11.53 -5.11 -19.10
C THR A 29 12.46 -6.10 -18.39
N PRO A 30 13.51 -5.62 -17.71
CA PRO A 30 14.34 -6.48 -16.87
C PRO A 30 13.50 -7.14 -15.77
N LEU A 31 13.66 -8.47 -15.58
CA LEU A 31 12.90 -9.25 -14.60
C LEU A 31 13.86 -9.85 -13.59
N LEU A 32 13.68 -9.48 -12.32
CA LEU A 32 14.49 -9.89 -11.18
C LEU A 32 13.69 -10.83 -10.28
N THR A 33 14.06 -12.13 -10.23
CA THR A 33 13.29 -13.14 -9.51
C THR A 33 14.16 -13.88 -8.51
N PHE A 34 13.79 -13.89 -7.23
CA PHE A 34 14.43 -14.71 -6.20
C PHE A 34 13.69 -16.03 -6.03
N ASP A 35 14.39 -17.16 -6.18
CA ASP A 35 13.79 -18.51 -6.13
C ASP A 35 13.83 -19.18 -4.74
N GLY A 36 14.31 -18.48 -3.71
CA GLY A 36 14.53 -19.00 -2.37
C GLY A 36 16.02 -19.33 -2.09
N THR A 37 16.83 -19.46 -3.13
CA THR A 37 18.26 -19.77 -3.02
C THR A 37 19.14 -18.78 -3.73
N ARG A 38 18.68 -18.24 -4.85
CA ARG A 38 19.41 -17.31 -5.72
C ARG A 38 18.48 -16.36 -6.44
N THR A 39 19.04 -15.27 -6.96
CA THR A 39 18.30 -14.29 -7.75
C THR A 39 18.68 -14.40 -9.23
N TRP A 40 17.66 -14.39 -10.08
CA TRP A 40 17.76 -14.47 -11.53
C TRP A 40 17.40 -13.12 -12.13
N LEU A 41 18.22 -12.61 -13.05
CA LEU A 41 17.92 -11.42 -13.86
C LEU A 41 17.83 -11.84 -15.33
N ASN A 42 16.69 -11.53 -15.94
CA ASN A 42 16.41 -11.78 -17.33
C ASN A 42 16.23 -10.47 -18.10
N HIS A 43 16.46 -10.49 -19.40
CA HIS A 43 16.27 -9.39 -20.36
C HIS A 43 17.21 -8.20 -20.21
N ALA A 44 18.24 -8.27 -19.38
CA ALA A 44 19.22 -7.20 -19.22
C ALA A 44 20.57 -7.73 -18.71
N ASP A 45 21.63 -6.95 -18.93
CA ASP A 45 22.92 -7.09 -18.27
C ASP A 45 22.87 -6.27 -16.96
N PRO A 46 23.22 -6.85 -15.82
CA PRO A 46 23.19 -6.15 -14.53
C PRO A 46 24.18 -4.96 -14.42
N GLY A 47 25.27 -4.99 -15.19
CA GLY A 47 26.27 -3.92 -15.17
C GLY A 47 27.08 -3.81 -13.88
N GLU A 48 27.06 -4.82 -13.01
CA GLU A 48 27.79 -4.87 -11.74
C GLU A 48 28.45 -6.22 -11.51
N ASP A 49 29.47 -6.27 -10.67
CA ASP A 49 30.17 -7.51 -10.30
C ASP A 49 29.31 -8.40 -9.39
N GLY A 50 29.62 -9.69 -9.38
CA GLY A 50 28.95 -10.69 -8.53
C GLY A 50 27.89 -11.51 -9.24
N TRP A 51 27.52 -11.16 -10.46
CA TRP A 51 26.63 -11.93 -11.29
C TRP A 51 27.39 -12.97 -12.14
N THR A 52 26.76 -14.10 -12.41
CA THR A 52 27.27 -15.14 -13.31
C THR A 52 26.23 -15.40 -14.40
N HIS A 53 26.64 -15.39 -15.67
CA HIS A 53 25.74 -15.70 -16.78
C HIS A 53 25.55 -17.21 -16.95
N VAL A 54 24.31 -17.70 -16.92
CA VAL A 54 23.93 -19.11 -17.01
C VAL A 54 22.64 -19.25 -17.83
N ASP A 55 22.66 -20.05 -18.88
CA ASP A 55 21.48 -20.41 -19.70
C ASP A 55 20.66 -19.18 -20.18
N GLY A 56 21.32 -18.08 -20.52
CA GLY A 56 20.66 -16.86 -21.03
C GLY A 56 20.12 -15.92 -19.96
N ALA A 57 20.38 -16.19 -18.69
CA ALA A 57 20.04 -15.32 -17.57
C ALA A 57 21.28 -15.01 -16.72
N TRP A 58 21.23 -13.92 -15.96
CA TRP A 58 22.22 -13.61 -14.96
C TRP A 58 21.77 -14.13 -13.59
N VAL A 59 22.73 -14.67 -12.81
CA VAL A 59 22.49 -15.31 -11.51
C VAL A 59 23.31 -14.65 -10.44
N TRP A 60 22.63 -14.21 -9.36
CA TRP A 60 23.25 -13.72 -8.14
C TRP A 60 23.13 -14.76 -7.01
N PRO A 61 24.22 -15.03 -6.24
CA PRO A 61 24.15 -15.97 -5.13
C PRO A 61 23.34 -15.40 -3.97
N GLY A 62 22.26 -16.08 -3.59
CA GLY A 62 21.33 -15.61 -2.57
C GLY A 62 20.34 -14.58 -3.09
N ARG A 63 19.68 -13.88 -2.17
CA ARG A 63 18.76 -12.78 -2.47
C ARG A 63 19.54 -11.51 -2.75
N HIS A 64 19.28 -10.89 -3.91
CA HIS A 64 19.91 -9.61 -4.26
C HIS A 64 19.46 -8.50 -3.28
N PRO A 65 20.39 -7.63 -2.81
CA PRO A 65 20.07 -6.59 -1.82
C PRO A 65 18.96 -5.62 -2.24
N SER A 66 18.84 -5.34 -3.53
CA SER A 66 17.75 -4.47 -4.05
C SER A 66 16.37 -5.11 -4.00
N LEU A 67 16.25 -6.43 -3.79
CA LEU A 67 14.99 -7.16 -3.83
C LEU A 67 14.47 -7.44 -2.41
N SER A 68 13.60 -6.59 -1.88
CA SER A 68 13.02 -6.72 -0.53
C SER A 68 11.56 -7.19 -0.53
N ALA A 69 10.84 -6.98 -1.61
CA ALA A 69 9.42 -7.31 -1.79
C ALA A 69 9.10 -7.53 -3.28
N HIS A 70 7.86 -7.89 -3.62
CA HIS A 70 7.34 -7.75 -4.98
C HIS A 70 7.20 -6.26 -5.28
N THR A 71 8.00 -5.73 -6.19
CA THR A 71 8.00 -4.30 -6.53
C THR A 71 8.93 -4.01 -7.71
N ALA A 72 8.72 -2.88 -8.38
CA ALA A 72 9.75 -2.32 -9.23
C ALA A 72 10.97 -1.92 -8.38
N VAL A 73 12.15 -2.35 -8.78
CA VAL A 73 13.42 -2.04 -8.10
C VAL A 73 14.36 -1.32 -9.05
N THR A 74 15.32 -0.57 -8.49
CA THR A 74 16.44 -0.02 -9.26
C THR A 74 17.71 -0.74 -8.83
N LEU A 75 18.35 -1.41 -9.78
CA LEU A 75 19.65 -2.04 -9.58
C LEU A 75 20.77 -1.00 -9.52
N PRO A 76 21.94 -1.31 -8.93
CA PRO A 76 23.13 -0.50 -9.09
C PRO A 76 23.37 -0.20 -10.58
N GLY A 77 23.74 1.04 -10.92
CA GLY A 77 23.83 1.46 -12.32
C GLY A 77 22.56 2.07 -12.90
N GLY A 78 21.44 2.09 -12.14
CA GLY A 78 20.21 2.78 -12.53
C GLY A 78 19.23 1.95 -13.38
N LEU A 79 19.48 0.64 -13.53
CA LEU A 79 18.60 -0.24 -14.28
C LEU A 79 17.33 -0.54 -13.48
N GLY A 80 16.16 -0.14 -14.01
CA GLY A 80 14.86 -0.53 -13.48
C GLY A 80 14.52 -1.98 -13.79
N ALA A 81 14.07 -2.76 -12.81
CA ALA A 81 13.68 -4.15 -12.97
C ALA A 81 12.41 -4.48 -12.19
N ALA A 82 11.59 -5.39 -12.72
CA ALA A 82 10.44 -5.96 -12.03
C ALA A 82 10.89 -7.04 -11.06
N GLY A 83 10.73 -6.82 -9.76
CA GLY A 83 11.22 -7.68 -8.69
C GLY A 83 10.15 -8.61 -8.14
N VAL A 84 10.42 -9.93 -8.06
CA VAL A 84 9.50 -10.93 -7.49
C VAL A 84 10.24 -11.90 -6.59
N LEU A 85 9.68 -12.20 -5.42
CA LEU A 85 10.13 -13.23 -4.47
C LEU A 85 9.23 -14.47 -4.64
N LEU A 86 9.72 -15.54 -5.28
CA LEU A 86 8.92 -16.77 -5.48
C LEU A 86 8.44 -17.41 -4.17
N PRO A 87 9.24 -17.45 -3.09
CA PRO A 87 8.79 -18.02 -1.82
C PRO A 87 7.58 -17.32 -1.20
N ASP A 88 7.35 -16.06 -1.55
CA ASP A 88 6.24 -15.26 -1.01
C ASP A 88 4.96 -15.39 -1.86
N LEU A 89 5.05 -16.06 -3.02
CA LEU A 89 3.91 -16.34 -3.88
C LEU A 89 3.26 -17.69 -3.55
N SER A 90 1.94 -17.67 -3.41
CA SER A 90 1.13 -18.89 -3.34
C SER A 90 0.91 -19.45 -4.75
N LEU A 91 1.96 -20.04 -5.35
CA LEU A 91 1.85 -20.61 -6.68
C LEU A 91 1.00 -21.88 -6.66
N PRO A 92 0.09 -22.07 -7.65
CA PRO A 92 -0.65 -23.31 -7.82
C PRO A 92 0.29 -24.53 -8.01
N GLY A 93 -0.18 -25.73 -7.62
CA GLY A 93 0.57 -26.97 -7.81
C GLY A 93 0.66 -27.40 -9.29
N ASP A 94 -0.26 -26.96 -10.13
CA ASP A 94 -0.21 -27.17 -11.57
C ASP A 94 0.85 -26.26 -12.20
N PRO A 95 1.83 -26.81 -12.94
CA PRO A 95 2.94 -26.05 -13.50
C PRO A 95 2.54 -24.94 -14.47
N ASP A 96 1.49 -25.15 -15.27
CA ASP A 96 1.05 -24.17 -16.26
C ASP A 96 0.32 -23.01 -15.58
N GLN A 97 -0.48 -23.30 -14.56
CA GLN A 97 -1.10 -22.29 -13.73
C GLN A 97 -0.06 -21.51 -12.91
N ALA A 98 0.94 -22.21 -12.34
CA ALA A 98 2.03 -21.56 -11.62
C ALA A 98 2.82 -20.60 -12.53
N ALA A 99 3.15 -21.03 -13.76
CA ALA A 99 3.81 -20.19 -14.74
C ALA A 99 2.95 -18.98 -15.14
N ARG A 100 1.64 -19.17 -15.30
CA ARG A 100 0.68 -18.13 -15.66
C ARG A 100 0.52 -17.09 -14.54
N THR A 101 0.39 -17.55 -13.29
CA THR A 101 0.33 -16.67 -12.11
C THR A 101 1.63 -15.86 -11.97
N LEU A 102 2.78 -16.51 -12.10
CA LEU A 102 4.07 -15.83 -12.03
C LEU A 102 4.24 -14.80 -13.16
N ALA A 103 3.84 -15.15 -14.39
CA ALA A 103 3.89 -14.23 -15.52
C ALA A 103 3.02 -12.99 -15.29
N ALA A 104 1.82 -13.17 -14.75
CA ALA A 104 0.90 -12.09 -14.41
C ALA A 104 1.51 -11.13 -13.36
N THR A 105 2.07 -11.68 -12.27
CA THR A 105 2.77 -10.88 -11.24
C THR A 105 3.97 -10.13 -11.83
N LEU A 106 4.79 -10.81 -12.65
CA LEU A 106 5.93 -10.14 -13.29
C LEU A 106 5.50 -9.03 -14.25
N ILE A 107 4.39 -9.18 -14.96
CA ILE A 107 3.82 -8.13 -15.82
C ILE A 107 3.32 -6.95 -14.99
N HIS A 108 2.68 -7.21 -13.85
CA HIS A 108 2.25 -6.18 -12.90
C HIS A 108 3.46 -5.32 -12.47
N GLU A 109 4.51 -5.96 -11.97
CA GLU A 109 5.72 -5.27 -11.50
C GLU A 109 6.49 -4.61 -12.67
N ALA A 110 6.48 -5.22 -13.86
CA ALA A 110 7.06 -4.63 -15.06
C ALA A 110 6.31 -3.35 -15.49
N PHE A 111 5.01 -3.26 -15.23
CA PHE A 111 4.25 -2.05 -15.48
C PHE A 111 4.66 -0.92 -14.53
N HIS A 112 5.01 -1.21 -13.29
CA HIS A 112 5.59 -0.20 -12.39
C HIS A 112 6.95 0.30 -12.86
N VAL A 113 7.78 -0.55 -13.48
CA VAL A 113 9.03 -0.09 -14.14
C VAL A 113 8.71 0.87 -15.28
N TYR A 114 7.71 0.55 -16.11
CA TYR A 114 7.24 1.43 -17.17
C TYR A 114 6.71 2.77 -16.62
N GLN A 115 5.92 2.74 -15.55
CA GLN A 115 5.41 3.94 -14.88
C GLN A 115 6.57 4.81 -14.38
N GLY A 116 7.58 4.23 -13.74
CA GLY A 116 8.77 4.94 -13.27
C GLY A 116 9.59 5.59 -14.38
N ALA A 117 9.60 4.97 -15.56
CA ALA A 117 10.30 5.48 -16.75
C ALA A 117 9.48 6.49 -17.58
N THR A 118 8.17 6.57 -17.33
CA THR A 118 7.24 7.43 -18.10
C THR A 118 6.73 8.57 -17.21
N PRO A 119 7.26 9.80 -17.36
CA PRO A 119 6.80 10.92 -16.57
C PRO A 119 5.29 11.17 -16.77
N SER A 120 4.54 11.19 -15.68
CA SER A 120 3.11 11.51 -15.68
C SER A 120 2.69 12.06 -14.33
N PRO A 121 1.83 13.09 -14.27
CA PRO A 121 1.25 13.54 -13.01
C PRO A 121 0.28 12.50 -12.42
N ALA A 122 -0.07 11.43 -13.13
CA ALA A 122 -0.96 10.38 -12.67
C ALA A 122 -0.32 9.43 -11.65
N TRP A 123 0.99 9.23 -11.69
CA TRP A 123 1.65 8.16 -10.93
C TRP A 123 1.83 8.39 -9.42
N PRO A 124 2.31 9.56 -8.94
CA PRO A 124 2.57 9.71 -7.51
C PRO A 124 1.30 9.65 -6.68
N ALA A 125 1.21 8.66 -5.80
CA ALA A 125 0.13 8.54 -4.82
C ALA A 125 0.60 9.05 -3.44
N PRO A 126 -0.19 9.88 -2.73
CA PRO A 126 0.11 10.29 -1.36
C PRO A 126 -0.23 9.14 -0.39
N GLU A 127 0.57 8.08 -0.39
CA GLU A 127 0.28 6.82 0.33
C GLU A 127 0.03 7.01 1.83
N LEU A 128 0.63 8.03 2.44
CA LEU A 128 0.43 8.34 3.85
C LEU A 128 -1.01 8.75 4.19
N ALA A 129 -1.80 9.21 3.21
CA ALA A 129 -3.21 9.49 3.41
C ALA A 129 -4.01 8.22 3.73
N ALA A 130 -3.54 7.03 3.34
CA ALA A 130 -4.17 5.77 3.72
C ALA A 130 -4.21 5.55 5.24
N LEU A 131 -3.25 6.10 5.99
CA LEU A 131 -3.13 5.93 7.44
C LEU A 131 -4.24 6.64 8.24
N THR A 132 -4.81 7.68 7.66
CA THR A 132 -5.89 8.47 8.26
C THR A 132 -7.20 8.35 7.47
N TYR A 133 -7.25 7.42 6.53
CA TYR A 133 -8.42 7.22 5.68
C TYR A 133 -9.65 6.84 6.54
N PRO A 134 -10.82 7.50 6.35
CA PRO A 134 -12.00 7.21 7.14
C PRO A 134 -12.46 5.76 7.00
N ALA A 135 -12.64 5.08 8.14
CA ALA A 135 -13.03 3.68 8.20
C ALA A 135 -14.48 3.45 8.65
N GLY A 136 -15.28 4.51 8.74
CA GLY A 136 -16.68 4.48 9.19
C GLY A 136 -17.62 3.71 8.25
N ALA A 137 -18.77 3.31 8.78
CA ALA A 137 -19.75 2.46 8.09
C ALA A 137 -20.24 3.07 6.75
N GLU A 138 -20.49 4.37 6.69
CA GLU A 138 -20.95 5.03 5.46
C GLU A 138 -19.93 4.94 4.31
N VAL A 139 -18.63 5.13 4.62
CA VAL A 139 -17.55 5.02 3.62
C VAL A 139 -17.42 3.58 3.13
N ARG A 140 -17.49 2.61 4.05
CA ARG A 140 -17.43 1.17 3.76
C ARG A 140 -18.63 0.71 2.94
N HIS A 141 -19.83 1.17 3.29
CA HIS A 141 -21.06 0.87 2.56
C HIS A 141 -21.00 1.41 1.13
N ALA A 142 -20.66 2.70 0.97
CA ALA A 142 -20.55 3.28 -0.36
C ALA A 142 -19.48 2.56 -1.23
N ARG A 143 -18.40 2.04 -0.62
CA ARG A 143 -17.40 1.21 -1.29
C ARG A 143 -17.98 -0.14 -1.72
N ALA A 144 -18.74 -0.82 -0.88
CA ALA A 144 -19.37 -2.09 -1.20
C ALA A 144 -20.36 -1.93 -2.35
N GLU A 145 -21.19 -0.91 -2.32
CA GLU A 145 -22.15 -0.58 -3.38
C GLU A 145 -21.45 -0.25 -4.69
N GLU A 146 -20.42 0.58 -4.67
CA GLU A 146 -19.63 0.87 -5.86
C GLU A 146 -19.03 -0.41 -6.44
N THR A 147 -18.46 -1.28 -5.59
CA THR A 147 -17.91 -2.58 -5.99
C THR A 147 -18.97 -3.47 -6.64
N HIS A 148 -20.16 -3.53 -6.05
CA HIS A 148 -21.29 -4.26 -6.61
C HIS A 148 -21.63 -3.79 -8.03
N TRP A 149 -21.80 -2.48 -8.21
CA TRP A 149 -22.19 -1.92 -9.49
C TRP A 149 -21.09 -1.99 -10.55
N LEU A 150 -19.81 -1.86 -10.16
CA LEU A 150 -18.68 -2.12 -11.06
C LEU A 150 -18.70 -3.58 -11.54
N ARG A 151 -18.92 -4.53 -10.63
CA ARG A 151 -19.04 -5.96 -10.97
C ARG A 151 -20.20 -6.22 -11.94
N VAL A 152 -21.37 -5.63 -11.69
CA VAL A 152 -22.53 -5.73 -12.58
C VAL A 152 -22.20 -5.14 -13.96
N ALA A 153 -21.56 -3.97 -14.01
CA ALA A 153 -21.14 -3.32 -15.25
C ALA A 153 -20.17 -4.19 -16.06
N LEU A 154 -19.15 -4.78 -15.41
CA LEU A 154 -18.17 -5.64 -16.09
C LEU A 154 -18.79 -6.90 -16.65
N ARG A 155 -19.76 -7.51 -15.95
CA ARG A 155 -20.45 -8.75 -16.34
C ARG A 155 -21.60 -8.54 -17.34
N ALA A 156 -22.07 -7.30 -17.48
CA ALA A 156 -23.18 -6.99 -18.39
C ALA A 156 -22.80 -7.20 -19.87
N GLY A 157 -23.77 -7.50 -20.71
CA GLY A 157 -23.61 -7.59 -22.16
C GLY A 157 -23.23 -6.25 -22.83
N ALA A 158 -22.99 -6.28 -24.14
CA ALA A 158 -22.43 -5.13 -24.87
C ALA A 158 -23.30 -3.84 -24.80
N GLY A 159 -24.63 -3.95 -24.63
CA GLY A 159 -25.56 -2.80 -24.61
C GLY A 159 -25.94 -2.31 -23.21
N ASP A 160 -25.78 -3.12 -22.17
CA ASP A 160 -26.45 -2.87 -20.88
C ASP A 160 -25.52 -2.41 -19.74
N TRP A 161 -24.25 -2.19 -20.02
CA TRP A 161 -23.25 -1.92 -18.99
C TRP A 161 -23.20 -0.46 -18.51
N THR A 162 -23.69 0.48 -19.32
CA THR A 162 -23.58 1.93 -19.02
C THR A 162 -24.41 2.36 -17.82
N THR A 163 -25.63 1.79 -17.65
CA THR A 163 -26.47 2.09 -16.50
C THR A 163 -25.84 1.62 -15.17
N PRO A 164 -25.37 0.36 -15.02
CA PRO A 164 -24.61 -0.05 -13.85
C PRO A 164 -23.34 0.76 -13.61
N ALA A 165 -22.61 1.13 -14.66
CA ALA A 165 -21.44 2.00 -14.52
C ALA A 165 -21.80 3.37 -13.90
N ARG A 166 -22.93 3.98 -14.33
CA ARG A 166 -23.43 5.23 -13.75
C ARG A 166 -23.89 5.08 -12.30
N HIS A 167 -24.43 3.90 -11.92
CA HIS A 167 -24.73 3.59 -10.52
C HIS A 167 -23.45 3.47 -9.68
N ALA A 168 -22.41 2.83 -10.19
CA ALA A 168 -21.09 2.79 -9.53
C ALA A 168 -20.54 4.20 -9.30
N LEU A 169 -20.58 5.07 -10.32
CA LEU A 169 -20.16 6.46 -10.21
C LEU A 169 -20.97 7.28 -9.19
N HIS A 170 -22.26 6.96 -9.03
CA HIS A 170 -23.10 7.57 -7.99
C HIS A 170 -22.61 7.22 -6.58
N TRP A 171 -22.36 5.95 -6.32
CA TRP A 171 -21.85 5.50 -5.03
C TRP A 171 -20.42 5.99 -4.73
N ARG A 172 -19.59 6.10 -5.76
CA ARG A 172 -18.31 6.80 -5.68
C ARG A 172 -18.47 8.26 -5.24
N ALA A 173 -19.36 8.99 -5.87
CA ALA A 173 -19.62 10.39 -5.52
C ALA A 173 -20.11 10.53 -4.05
N ARG A 174 -20.98 9.62 -3.59
CA ARG A 174 -21.41 9.58 -2.19
C ARG A 174 -20.26 9.33 -1.24
N ARG A 175 -19.36 8.37 -1.56
CA ARG A 175 -18.16 8.10 -0.76
C ARG A 175 -17.21 9.32 -0.76
N HIS A 176 -16.94 9.89 -1.92
CA HIS A 176 -16.06 11.07 -2.04
C HIS A 176 -16.58 12.29 -1.28
N ALA A 177 -17.88 12.41 -1.08
CA ALA A 177 -18.48 13.46 -0.24
C ALA A 177 -18.11 13.31 1.26
N GLN A 178 -17.72 12.11 1.71
CA GLN A 178 -17.26 11.83 3.08
C GLN A 178 -15.74 11.97 3.25
N LEU A 179 -15.00 12.18 2.15
CA LEU A 179 -13.54 12.24 2.13
C LEU A 179 -13.06 13.68 1.97
N ASP A 180 -11.96 14.01 2.63
CA ASP A 180 -11.24 15.24 2.32
C ASP A 180 -10.47 15.15 0.97
N ALA A 181 -9.84 16.24 0.59
CA ALA A 181 -9.12 16.32 -0.69
C ALA A 181 -7.92 15.36 -0.74
N ALA A 182 -7.22 15.14 0.39
CA ALA A 182 -6.06 14.27 0.44
C ALA A 182 -6.45 12.80 0.21
N HIS A 183 -7.54 12.34 0.87
CA HIS A 183 -8.05 10.98 0.70
C HIS A 183 -8.62 10.74 -0.70
N ARG A 184 -9.32 11.71 -1.30
CA ARG A 184 -9.77 11.61 -2.71
C ARG A 184 -8.58 11.52 -3.68
N THR A 185 -7.55 12.34 -3.44
CA THR A 185 -6.32 12.30 -4.25
C THR A 185 -5.61 10.97 -4.09
N PHE A 186 -5.52 10.45 -2.86
CA PHE A 186 -4.95 9.13 -2.59
C PHE A 186 -5.64 8.05 -3.43
N GLU A 187 -6.98 7.93 -3.36
CA GLU A 187 -7.72 6.92 -4.14
C GLU A 187 -7.46 7.04 -5.62
N THR A 188 -7.65 8.24 -6.18
CA THR A 188 -7.49 8.49 -7.61
C THR A 188 -6.09 8.12 -8.10
N ARG A 189 -5.06 8.43 -7.32
CA ARG A 189 -3.68 8.11 -7.66
C ARG A 189 -3.35 6.63 -7.48
N MET A 190 -3.89 5.99 -6.45
CA MET A 190 -3.75 4.54 -6.27
C MET A 190 -4.46 3.78 -7.40
N GLU A 191 -5.62 4.23 -7.86
CA GLU A 191 -6.32 3.65 -9.01
C GLU A 191 -5.51 3.75 -10.30
N THR A 192 -4.81 4.88 -10.51
CA THR A 192 -3.97 5.04 -11.70
C THR A 192 -2.61 4.35 -11.56
N THR A 193 -2.04 4.26 -10.36
CA THR A 193 -0.74 3.60 -10.15
C THR A 193 -0.91 2.08 -10.09
N GLU A 194 -1.61 1.60 -9.10
CA GLU A 194 -1.76 0.17 -8.81
C GLU A 194 -2.91 -0.47 -9.60
N GLY A 195 -4.01 0.27 -9.75
CA GLY A 195 -5.17 -0.23 -10.50
C GLY A 195 -4.84 -0.44 -11.97
N LEU A 196 -4.01 0.38 -12.59
CA LEU A 196 -3.56 0.14 -13.97
C LEU A 196 -2.53 -0.98 -14.08
N ALA A 197 -1.72 -1.22 -13.05
CA ALA A 197 -0.85 -2.39 -13.00
C ALA A 197 -1.70 -3.68 -12.93
N LEU A 198 -2.73 -3.71 -12.09
CA LEU A 198 -3.69 -4.82 -12.05
C LEU A 198 -4.51 -4.93 -13.35
N TYR A 199 -4.83 -3.83 -14.01
CA TYR A 199 -5.50 -3.85 -15.31
C TYR A 199 -4.65 -4.53 -16.39
N VAL A 200 -3.36 -4.22 -16.52
CA VAL A 200 -2.50 -4.91 -17.50
C VAL A 200 -2.28 -6.38 -17.15
N GLU A 201 -2.22 -6.71 -15.87
CA GLU A 201 -2.18 -8.07 -15.36
C GLU A 201 -3.44 -8.86 -15.78
N THR A 202 -4.64 -8.34 -15.49
CA THR A 202 -5.90 -9.00 -15.82
C THR A 202 -6.15 -9.06 -17.33
N ARG A 203 -5.71 -8.05 -18.10
CA ARG A 203 -5.71 -8.15 -19.57
C ARG A 203 -4.83 -9.26 -20.11
N PHE A 204 -3.64 -9.45 -19.52
CA PHE A 204 -2.77 -10.58 -19.89
C PHE A 204 -3.43 -11.92 -19.59
N LEU A 205 -4.13 -12.03 -18.49
CA LEU A 205 -4.88 -13.24 -18.11
C LEU A 205 -6.16 -13.44 -18.93
N ALA A 206 -6.59 -12.44 -19.73
CA ALA A 206 -7.89 -12.38 -20.38
C ALA A 206 -9.05 -12.52 -19.37
N ASP A 207 -8.93 -11.82 -18.24
CA ASP A 207 -9.83 -11.86 -17.11
C ASP A 207 -10.21 -10.44 -16.64
N HIS A 208 -11.01 -10.34 -15.60
CA HIS A 208 -11.39 -9.10 -14.93
C HIS A 208 -10.93 -9.11 -13.48
N PRO A 209 -10.79 -7.91 -12.83
CA PRO A 209 -10.45 -7.87 -11.42
C PRO A 209 -11.53 -8.57 -10.59
N ASP A 210 -11.09 -9.29 -9.56
CA ASP A 210 -12.01 -9.90 -8.60
C ASP A 210 -12.68 -8.81 -7.75
N LEU A 211 -13.97 -8.61 -8.02
CA LEU A 211 -14.82 -7.65 -7.34
C LEU A 211 -15.83 -8.39 -6.46
N ASP A 212 -15.54 -8.48 -5.18
CA ASP A 212 -16.43 -9.03 -4.18
C ASP A 212 -16.99 -7.89 -3.30
N PRO A 213 -18.28 -7.53 -3.45
CA PRO A 213 -18.89 -6.47 -2.65
C PRO A 213 -19.03 -6.83 -1.18
N ASP A 214 -19.11 -8.12 -0.82
CA ASP A 214 -19.20 -8.56 0.56
C ASP A 214 -17.84 -8.43 1.26
N ALA A 215 -16.75 -8.64 0.54
CA ALA A 215 -15.40 -8.41 1.03
C ALA A 215 -14.96 -6.94 1.00
N ALA A 216 -15.56 -6.10 0.15
CA ALA A 216 -15.16 -4.71 -0.04
C ALA A 216 -15.13 -3.87 1.25
N PRO A 217 -16.06 -4.01 2.22
CA PRO A 217 -15.99 -3.29 3.49
C PRO A 217 -14.77 -3.63 4.33
N LEU A 218 -14.21 -4.83 4.19
CA LEU A 218 -13.06 -5.33 4.95
C LEU A 218 -11.71 -4.95 4.32
N GLN A 219 -11.70 -4.57 3.04
CA GLN A 219 -10.48 -4.23 2.33
C GLN A 219 -9.86 -2.92 2.85
N THR A 220 -8.53 -2.86 2.80
CA THR A 220 -7.83 -1.59 3.00
C THR A 220 -8.14 -0.63 1.84
N PRO A 221 -8.06 0.70 2.05
CA PRO A 221 -8.25 1.66 0.96
C PRO A 221 -7.33 1.40 -0.23
N ARG A 222 -6.06 1.04 0.04
CA ARG A 222 -5.09 0.66 -1.00
C ARG A 222 -5.56 -0.57 -1.78
N GLY A 223 -5.81 -1.70 -1.09
CA GLY A 223 -6.20 -2.96 -1.75
C GLY A 223 -7.51 -2.85 -2.54
N TRP A 224 -8.44 -2.00 -2.08
CA TRP A 224 -9.65 -1.72 -2.83
C TRP A 224 -9.38 -0.88 -4.10
N SER A 225 -8.50 0.14 -4.02
CA SER A 225 -8.16 1.00 -5.16
C SER A 225 -7.50 0.23 -6.32
N TYR A 226 -6.78 -0.85 -6.05
CA TYR A 226 -6.29 -1.77 -7.11
C TYR A 226 -7.45 -2.27 -7.96
N ARG A 227 -8.48 -2.79 -7.32
CA ARG A 227 -9.61 -3.44 -8.00
C ARG A 227 -10.53 -2.44 -8.69
N SER A 228 -10.85 -1.33 -8.02
CA SER A 228 -11.70 -0.28 -8.60
C SER A 228 -11.01 0.38 -9.80
N GLY A 229 -9.71 0.66 -9.72
CA GLY A 229 -8.94 1.23 -10.82
C GLY A 229 -8.89 0.30 -12.04
N ALA A 230 -8.60 -0.99 -11.82
CA ALA A 230 -8.64 -1.98 -12.90
C ALA A 230 -10.04 -2.11 -13.52
N ALA A 231 -11.10 -2.11 -12.69
CA ALA A 231 -12.47 -2.18 -13.17
C ALA A 231 -12.85 -0.97 -14.04
N LEU A 232 -12.50 0.25 -13.59
CA LEU A 232 -12.73 1.48 -14.36
C LEU A 232 -12.00 1.44 -15.70
N ALA A 233 -10.75 0.96 -15.73
CA ALA A 233 -9.96 0.83 -16.96
C ALA A 233 -10.58 -0.17 -17.94
N HIS A 234 -11.04 -1.33 -17.47
CA HIS A 234 -11.78 -2.29 -18.30
C HIS A 234 -13.09 -1.72 -18.84
N LEU A 235 -13.81 -0.90 -18.05
CA LEU A 235 -15.02 -0.22 -18.53
C LEU A 235 -14.70 0.86 -19.55
N LEU A 236 -13.59 1.57 -19.42
CA LEU A 236 -13.10 2.53 -20.41
C LEU A 236 -12.76 1.84 -21.75
N ASP A 237 -12.18 0.64 -21.75
CA ASP A 237 -11.97 -0.15 -22.98
C ASP A 237 -13.29 -0.43 -23.72
N ARG A 238 -14.37 -0.67 -23.00
CA ARG A 238 -15.70 -0.94 -23.58
C ARG A 238 -16.30 0.26 -24.32
N THR A 239 -15.83 1.47 -24.04
CA THR A 239 -16.29 2.68 -24.76
C THR A 239 -15.82 2.71 -26.20
N GLY A 240 -14.73 1.99 -26.53
CA GLY A 240 -14.06 2.06 -27.83
C GLY A 240 -13.31 3.37 -28.09
N THR A 241 -13.31 4.29 -27.14
CA THR A 241 -12.62 5.59 -27.23
C THR A 241 -11.20 5.47 -26.66
N PRO A 242 -10.16 5.99 -27.34
CA PRO A 242 -8.82 6.06 -26.75
C PRO A 242 -8.83 6.92 -25.48
N TRP A 243 -8.35 6.35 -24.37
CA TRP A 243 -8.38 7.01 -23.05
C TRP A 243 -7.01 7.04 -22.36
N THR A 244 -6.07 6.19 -22.78
CA THR A 244 -4.78 6.03 -22.10
C THR A 244 -3.94 7.31 -22.11
N GLY A 245 -3.99 8.11 -23.18
CA GLY A 245 -3.33 9.41 -23.27
C GLY A 245 -3.86 10.43 -22.26
N GLU A 246 -5.17 10.44 -22.03
CA GLU A 246 -5.81 11.32 -21.05
C GLU A 246 -5.41 10.97 -19.61
N VAL A 247 -5.30 9.68 -19.30
CA VAL A 247 -4.76 9.24 -17.99
C VAL A 247 -3.33 9.69 -17.80
N LEU A 248 -2.48 9.54 -18.84
CA LEU A 248 -1.09 10.01 -18.78
C LEU A 248 -1.00 11.54 -18.62
N ALA A 249 -1.99 12.28 -19.10
CA ALA A 249 -2.13 13.72 -18.85
C ALA A 249 -2.61 14.06 -17.42
N GLY A 250 -3.00 13.06 -16.63
CA GLY A 250 -3.39 13.19 -15.22
C GLY A 250 -4.89 13.20 -14.97
N HIS A 251 -5.72 12.91 -15.97
CA HIS A 251 -7.17 12.81 -15.78
C HIS A 251 -7.55 11.53 -15.03
N PRO A 252 -8.39 11.62 -13.98
CA PRO A 252 -8.86 10.47 -13.23
C PRO A 252 -9.69 9.49 -14.08
N LEU A 253 -9.52 8.18 -13.85
CA LEU A 253 -10.26 7.13 -14.59
C LEU A 253 -11.78 7.31 -14.48
N ALA A 254 -12.29 7.65 -13.28
CA ALA A 254 -13.72 7.84 -13.05
C ALA A 254 -14.28 9.07 -13.79
N ASP A 255 -13.51 10.14 -13.93
CA ASP A 255 -13.92 11.34 -14.68
C ASP A 255 -13.98 11.04 -16.17
N LEU A 256 -12.98 10.30 -16.69
CA LEU A 256 -12.99 9.84 -18.07
C LEU A 256 -14.19 8.95 -18.36
N LEU A 257 -14.49 7.98 -17.47
CA LEU A 257 -15.65 7.13 -17.61
C LEU A 257 -16.95 7.93 -17.56
N THR A 258 -17.06 8.90 -16.64
CA THR A 258 -18.21 9.81 -16.55
C THR A 258 -18.45 10.57 -17.86
N GLY A 259 -17.37 11.04 -18.47
CA GLY A 259 -17.44 11.71 -19.80
C GLY A 259 -17.99 10.81 -20.90
N GLN A 260 -17.82 9.50 -20.81
CA GLN A 260 -18.27 8.53 -21.83
C GLN A 260 -19.68 8.00 -21.56
N VAL A 261 -20.04 7.69 -20.30
CA VAL A 261 -21.32 7.05 -19.97
C VAL A 261 -22.39 8.04 -19.50
N GLY A 262 -22.01 9.30 -19.25
CA GLY A 262 -22.89 10.34 -18.73
C GLY A 262 -22.88 10.45 -17.22
N SER A 263 -23.64 11.40 -16.68
CA SER A 263 -23.68 11.74 -15.26
C SER A 263 -24.05 10.53 -14.38
N PRO A 264 -23.53 10.49 -13.14
CA PRO A 264 -23.94 9.50 -12.15
C PRO A 264 -25.46 9.36 -12.03
N LEU A 265 -25.93 8.13 -11.90
CA LEU A 265 -27.35 7.82 -11.78
C LEU A 265 -27.64 7.21 -10.40
N PRO A 266 -28.56 7.77 -9.59
CA PRO A 266 -28.90 7.21 -8.30
C PRO A 266 -29.32 5.73 -8.40
N ALA A 267 -28.86 4.93 -7.42
CA ALA A 267 -29.29 3.56 -7.22
C ALA A 267 -29.76 3.37 -5.78
N ALA A 268 -30.75 2.51 -5.58
CA ALA A 268 -31.16 2.11 -4.24
C ALA A 268 -30.04 1.30 -3.56
N PRO A 269 -29.84 1.48 -2.25
CA PRO A 269 -28.86 0.69 -1.51
C PRO A 269 -29.29 -0.78 -1.37
N HIS A 270 -28.31 -1.67 -1.23
CA HIS A 270 -28.54 -3.07 -0.89
C HIS A 270 -28.47 -3.23 0.64
N PRO A 271 -29.55 -3.62 1.31
CA PRO A 271 -29.59 -3.71 2.79
C PRO A 271 -28.52 -4.63 3.37
N ASP A 272 -28.19 -5.71 2.69
CA ASP A 272 -27.16 -6.66 3.14
C ASP A 272 -25.75 -6.03 3.15
N LEU A 273 -25.45 -5.17 2.15
CA LEU A 273 -24.16 -4.46 2.08
C LEU A 273 -24.05 -3.38 3.16
N GLU A 274 -25.14 -2.72 3.52
CA GLU A 274 -25.18 -1.78 4.63
C GLU A 274 -24.88 -2.47 5.97
N GLY A 275 -25.53 -3.61 6.23
CA GLY A 275 -25.30 -4.42 7.41
C GLY A 275 -23.85 -4.93 7.51
N ALA A 276 -23.28 -5.42 6.40
CA ALA A 276 -21.89 -5.87 6.33
C ALA A 276 -20.89 -4.71 6.58
N ALA A 277 -21.16 -3.53 6.05
CA ALA A 277 -20.34 -2.35 6.26
C ALA A 277 -20.36 -1.87 7.71
N GLN A 278 -21.52 -1.89 8.37
CA GLN A 278 -21.64 -1.57 9.79
C GLN A 278 -20.85 -2.58 10.65
N ALA A 279 -21.02 -3.87 10.41
CA ALA A 279 -20.30 -4.91 11.14
C ALA A 279 -18.76 -4.79 10.96
N ALA A 280 -18.31 -4.44 9.75
CA ALA A 280 -16.89 -4.22 9.48
C ALA A 280 -16.34 -2.96 10.17
N ALA A 281 -17.13 -1.90 10.30
CA ALA A 281 -16.76 -0.70 11.04
C ALA A 281 -16.67 -0.99 12.54
N ASP A 282 -17.67 -1.65 13.11
CA ASP A 282 -17.70 -2.03 14.52
C ASP A 282 -16.51 -2.95 14.89
N ALA A 283 -16.19 -3.92 14.04
CA ALA A 283 -15.04 -4.80 14.23
C ALA A 283 -13.70 -4.04 14.17
N HIS A 284 -13.58 -3.07 13.27
CA HIS A 284 -12.40 -2.21 13.18
C HIS A 284 -12.23 -1.37 14.45
N ASP A 285 -13.29 -0.72 14.91
CA ASP A 285 -13.26 0.11 16.13
C ASP A 285 -12.96 -0.75 17.37
N ALA A 286 -13.50 -1.96 17.45
CA ALA A 286 -13.20 -2.91 18.52
C ALA A 286 -11.73 -3.35 18.51
N ASP A 287 -11.12 -3.62 17.33
CA ASP A 287 -9.71 -3.96 17.21
C ASP A 287 -8.82 -2.78 17.64
N LEU A 288 -9.11 -1.57 17.20
CA LEU A 288 -8.37 -0.37 17.63
C LEU A 288 -8.49 -0.15 19.15
N GLY A 289 -9.70 -0.30 19.70
CA GLY A 289 -9.95 -0.21 21.13
C GLY A 289 -9.16 -1.26 21.91
N ALA A 290 -9.12 -2.52 21.45
CA ALA A 290 -8.37 -3.59 22.07
C ALA A 290 -6.84 -3.33 22.04
N ARG A 291 -6.30 -2.83 20.92
CA ARG A 291 -4.89 -2.46 20.80
C ARG A 291 -4.51 -1.34 21.77
N LEU A 292 -5.33 -0.31 21.85
CA LEU A 292 -5.11 0.81 22.75
C LEU A 292 -5.21 0.36 24.23
N ALA A 293 -6.18 -0.48 24.57
CA ALA A 293 -6.31 -1.07 25.91
C ALA A 293 -5.10 -1.93 26.26
N ALA A 294 -4.62 -2.75 25.34
CA ALA A 294 -3.41 -3.56 25.52
C ALA A 294 -2.17 -2.69 25.74
N PHE A 295 -2.05 -1.58 25.03
CA PHE A 295 -0.98 -0.60 25.25
C PHE A 295 -1.05 0.00 26.67
N HIS A 296 -2.24 0.41 27.13
CA HIS A 296 -2.41 0.98 28.47
C HIS A 296 -2.23 -0.03 29.58
N ALA A 297 -2.49 -1.30 29.34
CA ALA A 297 -2.34 -2.40 30.31
C ALA A 297 -0.90 -2.92 30.42
N GLN A 298 0.05 -2.44 29.60
CA GLN A 298 1.45 -2.87 29.69
C GLN A 298 1.99 -2.61 31.11
N PRO A 299 2.52 -3.63 31.79
CA PRO A 299 3.05 -3.49 33.13
C PRO A 299 4.38 -2.72 33.16
N GLY A 300 4.67 -2.06 34.26
CA GLY A 300 5.92 -1.34 34.48
C GLY A 300 5.79 0.17 34.32
N PRO A 301 6.90 0.90 34.52
CA PRO A 301 6.90 2.36 34.47
C PRO A 301 6.53 2.91 33.08
N ALA A 302 5.92 4.09 33.08
CA ALA A 302 5.61 4.84 31.90
C ALA A 302 6.51 6.08 31.76
N LEU A 303 6.76 6.51 30.51
CA LEU A 303 7.35 7.80 30.19
C LEU A 303 6.30 8.63 29.43
N HIS A 304 6.00 9.81 29.94
CA HIS A 304 5.18 10.81 29.27
C HIS A 304 6.07 11.99 28.88
N LEU A 305 6.30 12.13 27.59
CA LEU A 305 7.09 13.22 27.02
C LEU A 305 6.14 14.24 26.36
N SER A 306 6.25 15.49 26.72
CA SER A 306 5.53 16.60 26.07
C SER A 306 6.49 17.65 25.55
N SER A 307 6.22 18.18 24.36
CA SER A 307 6.98 19.28 23.74
C SER A 307 6.01 20.22 23.02
N PRO A 308 5.67 21.36 23.63
CA PRO A 308 4.81 22.36 22.97
C PRO A 308 5.40 22.90 21.66
N GLY A 309 6.73 22.95 21.56
CA GLY A 309 7.47 23.31 20.34
C GLY A 309 7.42 22.25 19.25
N GLY A 310 6.90 21.06 19.57
CA GLY A 310 6.82 19.91 18.67
C GLY A 310 8.09 19.08 18.64
N LEU A 311 7.88 17.80 18.36
CA LEU A 311 8.90 16.80 18.06
C LEU A 311 8.75 16.36 16.60
N ARG A 312 9.84 16.00 15.96
CA ARG A 312 9.83 15.51 14.59
C ARG A 312 9.78 14.00 14.55
N LEU A 313 8.87 13.46 13.75
CA LEU A 313 8.87 12.06 13.39
C LEU A 313 10.03 11.82 12.38
N GLY A 314 11.05 11.08 12.81
CA GLY A 314 12.23 10.77 11.99
C GLY A 314 12.06 9.51 11.13
N GLY A 315 11.20 8.59 11.59
CA GLY A 315 10.89 7.34 10.88
C GLY A 315 9.82 6.56 11.62
N PHE A 316 9.09 5.72 10.89
CA PHE A 316 8.08 4.82 11.46
C PHE A 316 7.82 3.64 10.51
N ASP A 317 7.15 2.61 11.02
CA ASP A 317 6.66 1.49 10.22
C ASP A 317 5.19 1.74 9.84
N PRO A 318 4.88 2.09 8.59
CA PRO A 318 3.51 2.41 8.18
C PRO A 318 2.57 1.20 8.25
N MET A 319 3.10 -0.02 8.17
CA MET A 319 2.30 -1.27 8.25
C MET A 319 1.84 -1.58 9.67
N ASN A 320 2.49 -1.00 10.67
CA ASN A 320 2.21 -1.19 12.11
C ASN A 320 1.89 0.14 12.81
N LEU A 321 1.31 1.07 12.06
CA LEU A 321 0.80 2.34 12.56
C LEU A 321 -0.74 2.33 12.55
N HIS A 322 -1.34 2.72 13.66
CA HIS A 322 -2.80 2.75 13.84
C HIS A 322 -3.24 4.14 14.31
N ALA A 323 -4.12 4.79 13.56
CA ALA A 323 -4.81 5.99 14.03
C ALA A 323 -5.89 5.55 15.04
N VAL A 324 -5.67 5.84 16.32
CA VAL A 324 -6.56 5.42 17.43
C VAL A 324 -7.44 6.54 17.97
N GLY A 325 -7.38 7.70 17.34
CA GLY A 325 -8.18 8.89 17.65
C GLY A 325 -7.68 10.10 16.88
N PRO A 326 -8.40 11.23 16.92
CA PRO A 326 -7.96 12.46 16.27
C PRO A 326 -6.55 12.87 16.72
N GLY A 327 -5.62 12.95 15.76
CA GLY A 327 -4.23 13.29 16.03
C GLY A 327 -3.49 12.32 16.95
N THR A 328 -4.02 11.11 17.19
CA THR A 328 -3.44 10.11 18.11
C THR A 328 -3.11 8.85 17.33
N PHE A 329 -1.83 8.43 17.40
CA PHE A 329 -1.31 7.30 16.64
C PHE A 329 -0.59 6.30 17.53
N LEU A 330 -0.93 5.03 17.41
CA LEU A 330 -0.24 3.92 18.05
C LEU A 330 0.73 3.29 17.05
N HIS A 331 2.03 3.43 17.33
CA HIS A 331 3.12 2.77 16.62
C HIS A 331 3.39 1.44 17.30
N ALA A 332 2.98 0.33 16.69
CA ALA A 332 3.09 -0.97 17.33
C ALA A 332 4.48 -1.62 17.21
N ARG A 333 5.33 -1.16 16.30
CA ARG A 333 6.61 -1.82 16.03
C ARG A 333 7.83 -0.89 16.00
N HIS A 334 7.75 0.18 15.23
CA HIS A 334 8.91 1.07 15.01
C HIS A 334 8.47 2.51 14.94
N VAL A 335 9.17 3.35 15.71
CA VAL A 335 9.09 4.81 15.58
C VAL A 335 10.39 5.45 16.03
N GLN A 336 10.80 6.49 15.31
CA GLN A 336 11.86 7.39 15.70
C GLN A 336 11.28 8.79 15.84
N VAL A 337 11.45 9.37 17.02
CA VAL A 337 11.06 10.75 17.34
C VAL A 337 12.28 11.53 17.79
N ARG A 338 12.43 12.75 17.28
CA ARG A 338 13.55 13.63 17.61
C ARG A 338 13.06 15.02 18.01
N GLY A 339 13.72 15.56 19.03
CA GLY A 339 13.61 16.96 19.45
C GLY A 339 14.99 17.62 19.46
N PRO A 340 15.07 18.91 19.83
CA PRO A 340 16.35 19.63 19.92
C PRO A 340 17.38 18.90 20.79
N ASP A 341 16.96 18.38 21.95
CA ASP A 341 17.79 17.69 22.93
C ASP A 341 17.21 16.32 23.34
N ALA A 342 16.35 15.74 22.51
CA ALA A 342 15.68 14.47 22.80
C ALA A 342 15.73 13.53 21.61
N GLU A 343 16.02 12.27 21.87
CA GLU A 343 15.92 11.19 20.90
C GLU A 343 15.18 10.01 21.49
N LEU A 344 14.25 9.47 20.71
CA LEU A 344 13.52 8.26 21.00
C LEU A 344 13.52 7.37 19.75
N LEU A 345 13.97 6.15 19.88
CA LEU A 345 13.95 5.13 18.84
C LEU A 345 13.45 3.83 19.44
N THR A 346 12.45 3.23 18.81
CA THR A 346 11.95 1.91 19.22
C THR A 346 11.92 0.93 18.06
N VAL A 347 12.19 -0.34 18.36
CA VAL A 347 12.03 -1.48 17.45
C VAL A 347 11.37 -2.61 18.24
N GLY A 348 10.11 -2.94 17.90
CA GLY A 348 9.33 -3.94 18.63
C GLY A 348 8.74 -3.45 19.96
N HIS A 349 8.76 -2.15 20.24
CA HIS A 349 8.15 -1.54 21.42
C HIS A 349 7.06 -0.56 20.98
N SER A 350 5.88 -0.68 21.60
CA SER A 350 4.74 0.18 21.22
C SER A 350 4.87 1.59 21.81
N VAL A 351 4.52 2.58 21.01
CA VAL A 351 4.55 4.00 21.38
C VAL A 351 3.26 4.68 20.95
N LEU A 352 2.68 5.45 21.85
CA LEU A 352 1.55 6.32 21.53
C LEU A 352 2.07 7.74 21.30
N THR A 353 1.76 8.32 20.14
CA THR A 353 2.06 9.72 19.82
C THR A 353 0.78 10.51 19.67
N ARG A 354 0.82 11.80 20.02
CA ARG A 354 -0.28 12.74 19.82
C ARG A 354 0.26 14.06 19.27
N GLY A 355 -0.50 14.66 18.35
CA GLY A 355 -0.20 15.96 17.75
C GLY A 355 -1.30 16.39 16.77
N PRO A 356 -1.18 17.57 16.16
CA PRO A 356 -2.11 18.05 15.14
C PRO A 356 -2.22 17.10 13.93
N ASP A 357 -1.09 16.46 13.59
CA ASP A 357 -0.99 15.48 12.52
C ASP A 357 0.09 14.43 12.87
N LEU A 358 0.29 13.46 12.00
CA LEU A 358 1.26 12.37 12.18
C LEU A 358 2.70 12.86 12.36
N PHE A 359 3.10 13.92 11.68
CA PHE A 359 4.49 14.41 11.67
C PHE A 359 4.78 15.48 12.73
N SER A 360 3.74 16.12 13.21
CA SER A 360 3.79 17.20 14.20
C SER A 360 3.48 16.65 15.59
N VAL A 361 4.40 15.83 16.12
CA VAL A 361 4.22 15.16 17.42
C VAL A 361 4.43 16.15 18.55
N GLN A 362 3.47 16.24 19.48
CA GLN A 362 3.56 17.07 20.67
C GLN A 362 3.65 16.26 21.98
N GLU A 363 3.11 15.05 21.96
CA GLU A 363 3.15 14.15 23.11
C GLU A 363 3.59 12.77 22.66
N VAL A 364 4.39 12.10 23.51
CA VAL A 364 4.81 10.72 23.34
C VAL A 364 4.61 9.98 24.64
N THR A 365 3.98 8.81 24.58
CA THR A 365 3.84 7.92 25.73
C THR A 365 4.45 6.57 25.41
N LEU A 366 5.30 6.07 26.32
CA LEU A 366 5.82 4.70 26.34
C LEU A 366 5.44 4.04 27.66
N ARG A 367 5.34 2.70 27.65
CA ARG A 367 5.05 1.91 28.86
C ARG A 367 5.97 0.69 28.93
N GLY A 368 6.06 0.08 30.13
CA GLY A 368 6.87 -1.12 30.33
C GLY A 368 8.36 -0.87 30.21
N LEU A 369 8.83 0.29 30.65
CA LEU A 369 10.21 0.70 30.48
C LEU A 369 11.14 0.07 31.51
N PRO A 370 12.37 -0.33 31.12
CA PRO A 370 13.40 -0.70 32.07
C PRO A 370 13.89 0.53 32.87
N ALA A 371 14.64 0.28 33.95
CA ALA A 371 15.23 1.34 34.75
C ALA A 371 16.20 2.19 33.89
N PRO A 372 16.09 3.53 33.95
CA PRO A 372 17.01 4.41 33.25
C PRO A 372 18.37 4.50 33.94
N THR A 373 19.34 5.00 33.20
CA THR A 373 20.63 5.40 33.72
C THR A 373 20.79 6.91 33.61
N ALA A 374 21.43 7.53 34.62
CA ALA A 374 21.80 8.95 34.57
C ALA A 374 23.29 9.07 34.30
N HIS A 375 23.67 9.72 33.22
CA HIS A 375 25.08 9.94 32.87
C HIS A 375 25.26 11.31 32.18
N GLY A 376 26.22 12.10 32.65
CA GLY A 376 26.58 13.38 32.03
C GLY A 376 25.41 14.37 31.89
N GLY A 377 24.50 14.42 32.88
CA GLY A 377 23.31 15.30 32.81
C GLY A 377 22.21 14.76 31.88
N ARG A 378 22.37 13.55 31.35
CA ARG A 378 21.38 12.87 30.49
C ARG A 378 20.65 11.78 31.27
N TRP A 379 19.36 11.60 30.96
CA TRP A 379 18.55 10.46 31.36
C TRP A 379 18.37 9.53 30.19
N GLN A 380 18.82 8.29 30.33
CA GLN A 380 18.95 7.36 29.21
C GLN A 380 18.38 5.99 29.49
N ILE A 381 17.70 5.42 28.51
CA ILE A 381 17.41 3.99 28.40
C ILE A 381 18.04 3.51 27.09
N ARG A 382 18.88 2.46 27.17
CA ARG A 382 19.49 1.84 26.00
C ARG A 382 19.39 0.32 26.10
N THR A 383 18.64 -0.26 25.20
CA THR A 383 18.53 -1.71 24.98
C THR A 383 18.64 -1.99 23.48
N PRO A 384 18.74 -3.25 23.04
CA PRO A 384 18.73 -3.58 21.60
C PRO A 384 17.48 -3.08 20.84
N THR A 385 16.37 -2.86 21.56
CA THR A 385 15.07 -2.51 20.95
C THR A 385 14.55 -1.13 21.33
N LEU A 386 15.25 -0.42 22.23
CA LEU A 386 14.78 0.88 22.72
C LEU A 386 15.96 1.80 23.03
N THR A 387 15.96 2.98 22.45
CA THR A 387 16.82 4.10 22.81
C THR A 387 15.94 5.27 23.23
N VAL A 388 16.14 5.76 24.45
CA VAL A 388 15.60 7.05 24.91
C VAL A 388 16.75 7.84 25.45
N ASP A 389 16.90 9.07 25.02
CA ASP A 389 17.97 9.98 25.46
C ASP A 389 17.38 11.39 25.64
N LEU A 390 17.32 11.85 26.89
CA LEU A 390 16.62 13.06 27.29
C LEU A 390 17.49 13.92 28.21
N PRO A 391 17.29 15.26 28.29
CA PRO A 391 17.90 16.10 29.31
C PRO A 391 17.46 15.63 30.70
N GLY A 392 18.43 15.36 31.58
CA GLY A 392 18.14 14.82 32.92
C GLY A 392 17.40 15.80 33.84
N ASP A 393 17.64 17.09 33.67
CA ASP A 393 17.00 18.17 34.41
C ASP A 393 15.52 18.39 34.01
N ALA A 394 15.12 17.94 32.83
CA ALA A 394 13.73 17.99 32.37
C ALA A 394 12.88 16.81 32.88
N VAL A 395 13.50 15.77 33.48
CA VAL A 395 12.83 14.55 33.91
C VAL A 395 12.29 14.68 35.33
N GLN A 396 11.02 14.43 35.51
CA GLN A 396 10.36 14.39 36.82
C GLN A 396 9.87 12.96 37.10
N VAL A 397 10.12 12.47 38.31
CA VAL A 397 9.59 11.15 38.75
C VAL A 397 8.13 11.31 39.14
N THR A 398 7.31 10.42 38.65
CA THR A 398 5.86 10.34 38.98
C THR A 398 5.54 9.00 39.60
N PRO A 399 4.37 8.80 40.21
CA PRO A 399 3.96 7.50 40.76
C PRO A 399 3.99 6.37 39.72
N ASP A 400 3.71 6.67 38.45
CA ASP A 400 3.60 5.69 37.35
C ASP A 400 4.89 5.62 36.48
N GLY A 401 5.94 6.37 36.84
CA GLY A 401 7.19 6.39 36.08
C GLY A 401 7.81 7.77 35.94
N TRP A 402 7.83 8.34 34.75
CA TRP A 402 8.51 9.62 34.47
C TRP A 402 7.67 10.53 33.58
N SER A 403 7.75 11.81 33.85
CA SER A 403 7.22 12.88 33.01
C SER A 403 8.33 13.81 32.58
N VAL A 404 8.32 14.23 31.34
CA VAL A 404 9.32 15.12 30.73
C VAL A 404 8.61 16.22 29.95
N ARG A 405 9.02 17.45 30.20
CA ARG A 405 8.55 18.58 29.41
C ARG A 405 9.76 19.25 28.76
N LEU A 406 9.82 19.17 27.44
CA LEU A 406 10.82 19.87 26.63
C LEU A 406 10.33 21.28 26.31
N GLY A 407 11.23 22.24 26.32
CA GLY A 407 10.94 23.65 26.04
C GLY A 407 10.67 23.96 24.58
#